data_b793b18b8e9e6414aba5b23a353573f2
#
_entry.id   b793b18b8e9e6414aba5b23a353573f2
#
_cell.length_a   1.000
_cell.length_b   1.000
_cell.length_c   1.000
_cell.angle_alpha   90.00
_cell.angle_beta   90.00
_cell.angle_gamma   90.00
#
_symmetry.space_group_name_H-M   'P 1'
#
loop_
_entity.id
_entity.type
_entity.pdbx_description
1 polymer ?
#
loop_
_entity_poly.entity_id
_entity_poly.type
_entity_poly.pdbx_seq_one_letter_code
_entity_poly.pdbx_strand_id
1 'polypeptide(L)'
;MQTDMDRRKRTQDRGGFEAGALGFGCWAIGGEWSAPDGSPLGWGTVDDDESVAAVRRALDLGVTFFDTADVYGAGHSERVLGRALAGRRDEAVIATKWGNLFDERTRTMDGADTSPAYARQALVASLRRLGTDRIDLYQLHLGDTPLDKAAELRDACEEFVAEGLIRAYGWSTDDPERAALFADGEHCAAVQHACNVLEDAPGMLNLSEERGLFSVIRSPLAMGLLTGARDPGRRAAADDIRSTPPAWLSWYEQGGVPARHWAARVEAVREVLTADGRTLAQGALGWLWARSGRAVPIPGFRTVAQAEENAAALTHGPLRPAQLEEVAALLA
;
A
#
# COMPACT_ATOMS: atom_id res chain seq x y z
N MET A 1 28.00 -10.29 -9.52
CA MET A 1 26.72 -10.46 -8.81
C MET A 1 26.14 -9.14 -8.25
N GLN A 2 26.83 -8.02 -8.41
CA GLN A 2 26.37 -6.69 -7.95
C GLN A 2 25.51 -5.94 -8.98
N THR A 3 25.51 -6.40 -10.23
CA THR A 3 24.89 -5.67 -11.36
C THR A 3 23.38 -5.89 -11.54
N ASP A 4 22.77 -6.86 -10.85
CA ASP A 4 21.34 -7.19 -11.03
C ASP A 4 20.43 -6.57 -9.94
N MET A 5 21.00 -6.27 -8.75
CA MET A 5 20.29 -5.53 -7.70
C MET A 5 20.18 -4.03 -8.01
N ASP A 6 21.17 -3.45 -8.73
CA ASP A 6 21.13 -2.03 -9.14
C ASP A 6 20.06 -1.73 -10.20
N ARG A 7 19.65 -2.71 -11.00
CA ARG A 7 18.56 -2.54 -11.99
C ARG A 7 17.17 -2.43 -11.37
N ARG A 8 17.02 -2.66 -10.06
CA ARG A 8 15.74 -2.66 -9.33
C ARG A 8 15.50 -1.37 -8.54
N LYS A 9 16.47 -0.47 -8.47
CA LYS A 9 16.26 0.89 -7.99
C LYS A 9 15.71 1.72 -9.14
N ARG A 10 14.52 2.27 -8.96
CA ARG A 10 13.88 3.13 -9.94
C ARG A 10 13.93 4.55 -9.41
N THR A 11 14.71 5.38 -10.08
CA THR A 11 14.74 6.81 -9.79
C THR A 11 13.58 7.48 -10.51
N GLN A 12 12.82 8.28 -9.80
CA GLN A 12 11.93 9.25 -10.43
C GLN A 12 12.59 10.63 -10.42
N ASP A 13 12.46 11.32 -11.55
CA ASP A 13 12.89 12.73 -11.64
C ASP A 13 11.97 13.68 -10.86
N ARG A 14 10.76 13.21 -10.49
CA ARG A 14 9.79 13.96 -9.70
C ARG A 14 9.93 13.62 -8.22
N GLY A 15 10.19 14.65 -7.38
CA GLY A 15 10.28 14.54 -5.92
C GLY A 15 11.58 13.97 -5.37
N GLY A 16 12.52 13.55 -6.22
CA GLY A 16 13.90 13.22 -5.82
C GLY A 16 14.06 12.06 -4.82
N PHE A 17 13.14 11.08 -4.80
CA PHE A 17 13.31 9.86 -4.02
C PHE A 17 13.32 8.61 -4.91
N GLU A 18 13.97 7.56 -4.44
CA GLU A 18 13.99 6.26 -5.11
C GLU A 18 13.01 5.31 -4.41
N ALA A 19 12.04 4.77 -5.14
CA ALA A 19 11.28 3.63 -4.67
C ALA A 19 11.89 2.35 -5.21
N GLY A 20 12.09 1.36 -4.34
CA GLY A 20 12.43 0.01 -4.76
C GLY A 20 11.30 -0.63 -5.57
N ALA A 21 11.54 -1.82 -6.13
CA ALA A 21 10.49 -2.56 -6.84
C ALA A 21 9.40 -3.11 -5.89
N LEU A 22 9.63 -3.10 -4.58
CA LEU A 22 8.71 -3.57 -3.53
C LEU A 22 8.71 -2.56 -2.39
N GLY A 23 7.53 -2.28 -1.86
CA GLY A 23 7.34 -1.61 -0.60
C GLY A 23 6.58 -2.48 0.39
N PHE A 24 6.31 -1.96 1.58
CA PHE A 24 5.49 -2.63 2.59
C PHE A 24 4.35 -1.75 3.06
N GLY A 25 3.12 -2.31 3.05
CA GLY A 25 1.92 -1.69 3.57
C GLY A 25 1.79 -1.87 5.09
N CYS A 26 1.77 -0.76 5.82
CA CYS A 26 1.77 -0.72 7.28
C CYS A 26 0.36 -0.67 7.89
N TRP A 27 -0.70 -0.92 7.11
CA TRP A 27 -2.05 -0.94 7.65
C TRP A 27 -2.21 -2.00 8.75
N ALA A 28 -1.70 -3.20 8.51
CA ALA A 28 -1.87 -4.32 9.44
C ALA A 28 -1.12 -4.13 10.77
N ILE A 29 -0.05 -3.34 10.83
CA ILE A 29 0.66 -3.02 12.07
C ILE A 29 0.00 -1.88 12.88
N GLY A 30 -1.07 -1.26 12.33
CA GLY A 30 -1.85 -0.24 13.03
C GLY A 30 -2.72 -0.79 14.16
N GLY A 31 -2.99 -2.10 14.16
CA GLY A 31 -3.82 -2.74 15.18
C GLY A 31 -5.30 -2.42 15.03
N GLU A 32 -6.02 -2.45 16.16
CA GLU A 32 -7.46 -2.27 16.22
C GLU A 32 -7.86 -0.80 16.05
N TRP A 33 -8.87 -0.57 15.24
CA TRP A 33 -9.62 0.69 15.14
C TRP A 33 -10.94 0.42 14.43
N SER A 34 -11.92 1.33 14.52
CA SER A 34 -13.29 1.07 14.06
C SER A 34 -13.90 2.26 13.33
N ALA A 35 -14.93 1.95 12.54
CA ALA A 35 -15.88 2.93 12.04
C ALA A 35 -16.81 3.45 13.15
N PRO A 36 -17.58 4.54 12.92
CA PRO A 36 -18.50 5.09 13.92
C PRO A 36 -19.58 4.11 14.39
N ASP A 37 -19.94 3.13 13.57
CA ASP A 37 -20.91 2.07 13.90
C ASP A 37 -20.29 0.89 14.66
N GLY A 38 -18.99 0.97 15.00
CA GLY A 38 -18.23 -0.07 15.69
C GLY A 38 -17.69 -1.17 14.77
N SER A 39 -17.93 -1.12 13.47
CA SER A 39 -17.35 -2.08 12.52
C SER A 39 -15.83 -2.00 12.52
N PRO A 40 -15.10 -3.14 12.54
CA PRO A 40 -13.65 -3.14 12.54
C PRO A 40 -13.09 -2.59 11.22
N LEU A 41 -12.09 -1.71 11.31
CA LEU A 41 -11.34 -1.18 10.17
C LEU A 41 -9.86 -1.61 10.20
N GLY A 42 -9.45 -2.35 11.23
CA GLY A 42 -8.11 -2.88 11.42
C GLY A 42 -8.01 -4.37 11.11
N TRP A 43 -6.85 -4.92 11.43
CA TRP A 43 -6.54 -6.34 11.23
C TRP A 43 -6.51 -7.13 12.55
N GLY A 44 -7.15 -6.59 13.59
CA GLY A 44 -7.16 -7.13 14.94
C GLY A 44 -5.92 -6.72 15.75
N THR A 45 -5.79 -7.34 16.92
CA THR A 45 -4.66 -7.10 17.84
C THR A 45 -3.32 -7.42 17.18
N VAL A 46 -2.32 -6.57 17.40
CA VAL A 46 -0.95 -6.71 16.90
C VAL A 46 0.07 -6.65 18.03
N ASP A 47 1.19 -7.31 17.84
CA ASP A 47 2.38 -7.18 18.68
C ASP A 47 3.30 -6.12 18.06
N ASP A 48 3.47 -5.00 18.78
CA ASP A 48 4.29 -3.88 18.32
C ASP A 48 5.77 -4.24 18.23
N ASP A 49 6.28 -5.11 19.11
CA ASP A 49 7.69 -5.50 19.09
C ASP A 49 7.98 -6.41 17.90
N GLU A 50 7.06 -7.32 17.59
CA GLU A 50 7.12 -8.13 16.36
C GLU A 50 6.99 -7.24 15.11
N SER A 51 6.08 -6.26 15.11
CA SER A 51 5.92 -5.32 14.01
C SER A 51 7.17 -4.47 13.76
N VAL A 52 7.82 -3.99 14.83
CA VAL A 52 9.09 -3.27 14.77
C VAL A 52 10.21 -4.16 14.23
N ALA A 53 10.29 -5.41 14.70
CA ALA A 53 11.28 -6.37 14.21
C ALA A 53 11.06 -6.65 12.71
N ALA A 54 9.81 -6.78 12.26
CA ALA A 54 9.46 -7.02 10.86
C ALA A 54 9.85 -5.83 9.95
N VAL A 55 9.59 -4.58 10.36
CA VAL A 55 10.04 -3.38 9.64
C VAL A 55 11.56 -3.33 9.52
N ARG A 56 12.28 -3.56 10.62
CA ARG A 56 13.75 -3.57 10.63
C ARG A 56 14.30 -4.68 9.73
N ARG A 57 13.70 -5.86 9.80
CA ARG A 57 14.07 -6.97 8.94
C ARG A 57 13.85 -6.66 7.46
N ALA A 58 12.76 -5.97 7.11
CA ALA A 58 12.50 -5.50 5.76
C ALA A 58 13.61 -4.59 5.24
N LEU A 59 14.06 -3.61 6.05
CA LEU A 59 15.21 -2.76 5.71
C LEU A 59 16.48 -3.58 5.49
N ASP A 60 16.77 -4.54 6.36
CA ASP A 60 17.96 -5.41 6.25
C ASP A 60 17.92 -6.25 4.97
N LEU A 61 16.73 -6.54 4.43
CA LEU A 61 16.50 -7.24 3.16
C LEU A 61 16.48 -6.29 1.94
N GLY A 62 16.69 -4.98 2.15
CA GLY A 62 16.76 -3.96 1.09
C GLY A 62 15.40 -3.42 0.64
N VAL A 63 14.31 -3.69 1.37
CA VAL A 63 13.01 -3.04 1.13
C VAL A 63 12.97 -1.75 1.91
N THR A 64 12.99 -0.62 1.21
CA THR A 64 13.12 0.71 1.81
C THR A 64 11.83 1.52 1.82
N PHE A 65 10.83 1.17 1.00
CA PHE A 65 9.57 1.90 0.88
C PHE A 65 8.52 1.36 1.86
N PHE A 66 8.03 2.22 2.77
CA PHE A 66 7.00 1.91 3.75
C PHE A 66 5.80 2.83 3.57
N ASP A 67 4.63 2.24 3.28
CA ASP A 67 3.37 2.96 3.11
C ASP A 67 2.50 2.81 4.36
N THR A 68 2.21 3.92 5.03
CA THR A 68 1.30 4.02 6.17
C THR A 68 0.18 5.02 5.88
N ALA A 69 -0.62 5.36 6.89
CA ALA A 69 -1.57 6.48 6.89
C ALA A 69 -1.80 6.95 8.33
N ASP A 70 -2.18 8.22 8.47
CA ASP A 70 -2.55 8.82 9.75
C ASP A 70 -3.72 8.09 10.43
N VAL A 71 -4.70 7.63 9.65
CA VAL A 71 -5.90 6.95 10.14
C VAL A 71 -5.65 5.49 10.56
N TYR A 72 -4.57 4.83 10.11
CA TYR A 72 -4.32 3.43 10.45
C TYR A 72 -4.06 3.23 11.94
N GLY A 73 -5.02 2.55 12.59
CA GLY A 73 -5.03 2.42 14.04
C GLY A 73 -5.12 3.77 14.77
N ALA A 74 -5.71 4.80 14.11
CA ALA A 74 -5.79 6.16 14.63
C ALA A 74 -4.41 6.71 15.06
N GLY A 75 -3.47 6.71 14.12
CA GLY A 75 -2.09 7.19 14.33
C GLY A 75 -1.13 6.14 14.88
N HIS A 76 -1.61 4.94 15.26
CA HIS A 76 -0.75 3.92 15.87
C HIS A 76 0.27 3.36 14.87
N SER A 77 -0.13 3.09 13.62
CA SER A 77 0.78 2.60 12.58
C SER A 77 1.97 3.54 12.36
N GLU A 78 1.75 4.85 12.31
CA GLU A 78 2.83 5.83 12.20
C GLU A 78 3.78 5.81 13.41
N ARG A 79 3.25 5.64 14.64
CA ARG A 79 4.09 5.52 15.85
C ARG A 79 4.96 4.25 15.83
N VAL A 80 4.39 3.11 15.43
CA VAL A 80 5.12 1.84 15.32
C VAL A 80 6.20 1.95 14.25
N LEU A 81 5.88 2.52 13.09
CA LEU A 81 6.84 2.73 12.01
C LEU A 81 7.96 3.69 12.45
N GLY A 82 7.63 4.82 13.09
CA GLY A 82 8.61 5.77 13.63
C GLY A 82 9.56 5.12 14.64
N ARG A 83 9.04 4.30 15.57
CA ARG A 83 9.84 3.51 16.51
C ARG A 83 10.78 2.54 15.80
N ALA A 84 10.32 1.89 14.77
CA ALA A 84 11.12 0.94 14.00
C ALA A 84 12.28 1.62 13.26
N LEU A 85 12.03 2.82 12.72
CA LEU A 85 12.98 3.59 11.92
C LEU A 85 13.87 4.52 12.75
N ALA A 86 13.71 4.55 14.07
CA ALA A 86 14.57 5.37 14.95
C ALA A 86 16.05 5.01 14.75
N GLY A 87 16.86 6.03 14.38
CA GLY A 87 18.27 5.87 14.03
C GLY A 87 18.56 5.34 12.62
N ARG A 88 17.51 5.02 11.82
CA ARG A 88 17.61 4.49 10.46
C ARG A 88 16.73 5.27 9.45
N ARG A 89 16.25 6.47 9.81
CA ARG A 89 15.31 7.27 9.00
C ARG A 89 15.78 7.47 7.57
N ASP A 90 17.07 7.70 7.38
CA ASP A 90 17.64 8.01 6.07
C ASP A 90 17.79 6.76 5.16
N GLU A 91 17.59 5.56 5.70
CA GLU A 91 17.54 4.33 4.93
C GLU A 91 16.14 4.04 4.35
N ALA A 92 15.11 4.79 4.80
CA ALA A 92 13.72 4.52 4.47
C ALA A 92 13.07 5.65 3.68
N VAL A 93 12.18 5.29 2.77
CA VAL A 93 11.21 6.14 2.09
C VAL A 93 9.86 5.95 2.79
N ILE A 94 9.37 6.99 3.44
CA ILE A 94 8.10 6.97 4.16
C ILE A 94 7.01 7.60 3.31
N ALA A 95 5.99 6.81 2.98
CA ALA A 95 4.74 7.28 2.43
C ALA A 95 3.67 7.29 3.53
N THR A 96 2.99 8.41 3.74
CA THR A 96 1.81 8.48 4.60
C THR A 96 0.68 9.24 3.91
N LYS A 97 -0.51 9.24 4.52
CA LYS A 97 -1.72 9.74 3.88
C LYS A 97 -2.54 10.58 4.85
N TRP A 98 -3.42 11.42 4.29
CA TRP A 98 -4.37 12.25 5.06
C TRP A 98 -5.74 12.32 4.38
N GLY A 99 -6.72 12.91 5.09
CA GLY A 99 -8.06 13.18 4.59
C GLY A 99 -9.16 12.63 5.48
N ASN A 100 -8.91 11.50 6.13
CA ASN A 100 -9.84 10.92 7.09
C ASN A 100 -9.66 11.56 8.47
N LEU A 101 -10.78 11.90 9.11
CA LEU A 101 -10.82 12.34 10.51
C LEU A 101 -10.90 11.13 11.44
N PHE A 102 -10.27 11.22 12.59
CA PHE A 102 -10.29 10.17 13.61
C PHE A 102 -10.00 10.69 15.01
N ASP A 103 -10.50 10.00 16.01
CA ASP A 103 -10.16 10.23 17.42
C ASP A 103 -9.09 9.21 17.88
N GLU A 104 -7.90 9.70 18.24
CA GLU A 104 -6.78 8.85 18.68
C GLU A 104 -7.08 8.11 20.01
N ARG A 105 -7.94 8.70 20.88
CA ARG A 105 -8.27 8.13 22.18
C ARG A 105 -9.25 6.98 22.08
N THR A 106 -10.28 7.12 21.25
CA THR A 106 -11.30 6.08 21.02
C THR A 106 -10.92 5.11 19.92
N ARG A 107 -9.92 5.47 19.08
CA ARG A 107 -9.52 4.76 17.86
C ARG A 107 -10.68 4.59 16.88
N THR A 108 -11.46 5.64 16.71
CA THR A 108 -12.64 5.63 15.83
C THR A 108 -12.48 6.63 14.71
N MET A 109 -12.83 6.24 13.49
CA MET A 109 -12.92 7.14 12.36
C MET A 109 -14.09 8.11 12.56
N ASP A 110 -13.94 9.39 12.20
CA ASP A 110 -14.91 10.46 12.46
C ASP A 110 -15.20 11.33 11.23
N GLY A 111 -15.18 10.72 10.03
CA GLY A 111 -15.49 11.43 8.79
C GLY A 111 -14.26 11.79 7.97
N ALA A 112 -14.32 12.93 7.28
CA ALA A 112 -13.29 13.38 6.34
C ALA A 112 -13.22 14.91 6.26
N ASP A 113 -12.00 15.43 5.96
CA ASP A 113 -11.78 16.85 5.70
C ASP A 113 -10.83 17.02 4.49
N THR A 114 -11.30 17.72 3.47
CA THR A 114 -10.57 18.03 2.24
C THR A 114 -10.06 19.48 2.20
N SER A 115 -9.94 20.16 3.34
CA SER A 115 -9.37 21.49 3.38
C SER A 115 -7.84 21.47 3.37
N PRO A 116 -7.17 22.43 2.71
CA PRO A 116 -5.73 22.62 2.80
C PRO A 116 -5.23 22.85 4.25
N ALA A 117 -6.04 23.49 5.08
CA ALA A 117 -5.75 23.71 6.49
C ALA A 117 -5.65 22.38 7.27
N TYR A 118 -6.60 21.46 7.02
CA TYR A 118 -6.54 20.13 7.62
C TYR A 118 -5.36 19.31 7.07
N ALA A 119 -5.09 19.36 5.74
CA ALA A 119 -3.94 18.68 5.16
C ALA A 119 -2.63 19.08 5.88
N ARG A 120 -2.44 20.36 6.17
CA ARG A 120 -1.29 20.87 6.95
C ARG A 120 -1.30 20.38 8.40
N GLN A 121 -2.46 20.43 9.07
CA GLN A 121 -2.58 19.95 10.44
C GLN A 121 -2.25 18.45 10.53
N ALA A 122 -2.77 17.64 9.63
CA ALA A 122 -2.51 16.20 9.54
C ALA A 122 -1.03 15.93 9.26
N LEU A 123 -0.40 16.69 8.35
CA LEU A 123 1.03 16.57 8.06
C LEU A 123 1.90 16.79 9.31
N VAL A 124 1.66 17.87 10.04
CA VAL A 124 2.40 18.18 11.28
C VAL A 124 2.19 17.10 12.33
N ALA A 125 0.99 16.54 12.45
CA ALA A 125 0.70 15.46 13.37
C ALA A 125 1.40 14.15 12.94
N SER A 126 1.43 13.83 11.65
CA SER A 126 2.15 12.67 11.08
C SER A 126 3.66 12.77 11.33
N LEU A 127 4.28 13.93 11.08
CA LEU A 127 5.69 14.17 11.39
C LEU A 127 6.03 13.88 12.85
N ARG A 128 5.15 14.30 13.81
CA ARG A 128 5.33 14.02 15.24
C ARG A 128 5.21 12.54 15.55
N ARG A 129 4.19 11.83 15.01
CA ARG A 129 3.98 10.40 15.26
C ARG A 129 5.11 9.55 14.69
N LEU A 130 5.59 9.90 13.51
CA LEU A 130 6.72 9.24 12.85
C LEU A 130 8.10 9.62 13.44
N GLY A 131 8.18 10.71 14.23
CA GLY A 131 9.43 11.17 14.81
C GLY A 131 10.45 11.64 13.76
N THR A 132 9.99 12.32 12.71
CA THR A 132 10.81 12.79 11.58
C THR A 132 10.47 14.23 11.23
N ASP A 133 11.39 14.91 10.56
CA ASP A 133 11.22 16.27 10.05
C ASP A 133 10.66 16.35 8.63
N ARG A 134 10.56 15.21 7.91
CA ARG A 134 10.08 15.15 6.54
C ARG A 134 9.31 13.86 6.23
N ILE A 135 8.36 13.95 5.31
CA ILE A 135 7.70 12.82 4.65
C ILE A 135 8.25 12.73 3.21
N ASP A 136 8.52 11.51 2.73
CA ASP A 136 9.02 11.35 1.37
C ASP A 136 7.88 11.37 0.33
N LEU A 137 6.73 10.76 0.65
CA LEU A 137 5.53 10.78 -0.20
C LEU A 137 4.27 11.04 0.64
N TYR A 138 3.60 12.18 0.42
CA TYR A 138 2.37 12.54 1.14
C TYR A 138 1.16 12.38 0.24
N GLN A 139 0.16 11.57 0.63
CA GLN A 139 -0.90 11.15 -0.28
C GLN A 139 -2.29 11.55 0.21
N LEU A 140 -3.14 12.09 -0.68
CA LEU A 140 -4.56 12.24 -0.42
C LEU A 140 -5.23 10.86 -0.33
N HIS A 141 -5.93 10.56 0.78
CA HIS A 141 -6.50 9.24 1.08
C HIS A 141 -7.99 9.12 0.74
N LEU A 142 -8.60 10.17 0.23
CA LEU A 142 -10.02 10.23 -0.16
C LEU A 142 -10.12 10.10 -1.68
N GLY A 143 -10.35 8.87 -2.15
CA GLY A 143 -10.27 8.51 -3.58
C GLY A 143 -11.28 9.19 -4.48
N ASP A 144 -12.40 9.69 -3.93
CA ASP A 144 -13.52 10.30 -4.62
C ASP A 144 -13.66 11.83 -4.39
N THR A 145 -12.62 12.48 -3.84
CA THR A 145 -12.59 13.93 -3.64
C THR A 145 -12.95 14.66 -4.94
N PRO A 146 -13.88 15.65 -4.92
CA PRO A 146 -14.22 16.46 -6.10
C PRO A 146 -12.99 17.10 -6.73
N LEU A 147 -12.96 17.20 -8.08
CA LEU A 147 -11.76 17.63 -8.82
C LEU A 147 -11.32 19.06 -8.47
N ASP A 148 -12.28 19.97 -8.23
CA ASP A 148 -11.99 21.34 -7.80
C ASP A 148 -11.29 21.37 -6.44
N LYS A 149 -11.75 20.57 -5.48
CA LYS A 149 -11.10 20.41 -4.17
C LYS A 149 -9.74 19.69 -4.27
N ALA A 150 -9.65 18.70 -5.13
CA ALA A 150 -8.39 18.01 -5.36
C ALA A 150 -7.32 18.96 -5.96
N ALA A 151 -7.72 19.88 -6.85
CA ALA A 151 -6.79 20.88 -7.37
C ALA A 151 -6.26 21.82 -6.26
N GLU A 152 -7.13 22.30 -5.35
CA GLU A 152 -6.72 23.11 -4.19
C GLU A 152 -5.73 22.34 -3.29
N LEU A 153 -5.95 21.04 -3.10
CA LEU A 153 -5.08 20.17 -2.29
C LEU A 153 -3.75 19.87 -2.97
N ARG A 154 -3.75 19.70 -4.30
CA ARG A 154 -2.52 19.56 -5.08
C ARG A 154 -1.63 20.79 -4.90
N ASP A 155 -2.22 21.98 -5.04
CA ASP A 155 -1.49 23.25 -4.92
C ASP A 155 -0.95 23.44 -3.49
N ALA A 156 -1.69 23.04 -2.47
CA ALA A 156 -1.21 23.01 -1.09
C ALA A 156 -0.03 22.04 -0.89
N CYS A 157 -0.04 20.90 -1.59
CA CYS A 157 1.10 19.97 -1.54
C CYS A 157 2.37 20.57 -2.16
N GLU A 158 2.25 21.36 -3.23
CA GLU A 158 3.40 22.11 -3.79
C GLU A 158 4.00 23.10 -2.76
N GLU A 159 3.15 23.76 -1.96
CA GLU A 159 3.61 24.59 -0.85
C GLU A 159 4.37 23.78 0.20
N PHE A 160 3.87 22.59 0.57
CA PHE A 160 4.56 21.72 1.54
C PHE A 160 5.90 21.20 1.03
N VAL A 161 6.05 20.99 -0.28
CA VAL A 161 7.34 20.68 -0.91
C VAL A 161 8.29 21.88 -0.81
N ALA A 162 7.81 23.08 -1.16
CA ALA A 162 8.61 24.32 -1.08
C ALA A 162 9.10 24.63 0.34
N GLU A 163 8.32 24.25 1.36
CA GLU A 163 8.69 24.35 2.78
C GLU A 163 9.64 23.23 3.25
N GLY A 164 9.87 22.19 2.42
CA GLY A 164 10.73 21.05 2.76
C GLY A 164 10.07 20.02 3.72
N LEU A 165 8.77 20.14 4.00
CA LEU A 165 8.04 19.23 4.88
C LEU A 165 7.74 17.87 4.21
N ILE A 166 7.57 17.89 2.88
CA ILE A 166 7.42 16.67 2.06
C ILE A 166 8.38 16.76 0.87
N ARG A 167 8.77 15.60 0.32
CA ARG A 167 9.59 15.57 -0.91
C ARG A 167 8.73 15.51 -2.16
N ALA A 168 7.64 14.76 -2.08
CA ALA A 168 6.71 14.55 -3.17
C ALA A 168 5.32 14.26 -2.61
N TYR A 169 4.33 14.25 -3.50
CA TYR A 169 2.98 13.90 -3.12
C TYR A 169 2.31 13.00 -4.17
N GLY A 170 1.13 12.48 -3.83
CA GLY A 170 0.34 11.62 -4.68
C GLY A 170 -1.12 11.54 -4.25
N TRP A 171 -1.90 10.75 -4.96
CA TRP A 171 -3.29 10.49 -4.62
C TRP A 171 -3.58 8.98 -4.58
N SER A 172 -4.27 8.53 -3.53
CA SER A 172 -4.80 7.19 -3.45
C SER A 172 -6.21 7.16 -4.05
N THR A 173 -6.29 6.80 -5.33
CA THR A 173 -7.55 6.73 -6.10
C THR A 173 -7.45 5.64 -7.17
N ASP A 174 -8.61 5.05 -7.53
CA ASP A 174 -8.72 4.09 -8.63
C ASP A 174 -9.25 4.75 -9.92
N ASP A 175 -9.45 6.07 -9.90
CA ASP A 175 -9.98 6.85 -11.02
C ASP A 175 -8.83 7.53 -11.79
N PRO A 176 -8.60 7.17 -13.09
CA PRO A 176 -7.53 7.75 -13.89
C PRO A 176 -7.68 9.26 -14.14
N GLU A 177 -8.91 9.81 -14.21
CA GLU A 177 -9.13 11.24 -14.41
C GLU A 177 -8.65 12.04 -13.17
N ARG A 178 -9.00 11.56 -11.98
CA ARG A 178 -8.54 12.14 -10.71
C ARG A 178 -7.03 12.05 -10.58
N ALA A 179 -6.45 10.90 -10.86
CA ALA A 179 -5.02 10.71 -10.82
C ALA A 179 -4.28 11.62 -11.82
N ALA A 180 -4.84 11.82 -13.02
CA ALA A 180 -4.29 12.72 -14.04
C ALA A 180 -4.22 14.18 -13.56
N LEU A 181 -5.25 14.66 -12.83
CA LEU A 181 -5.27 16.02 -12.27
C LEU A 181 -4.11 16.25 -11.28
N PHE A 182 -3.85 15.29 -10.40
CA PHE A 182 -2.69 15.38 -9.49
C PHE A 182 -1.37 15.27 -10.24
N ALA A 183 -1.31 14.44 -11.28
CA ALA A 183 -0.13 14.25 -12.13
C ALA A 183 0.29 15.51 -12.91
N ASP A 184 -0.58 16.50 -13.04
CA ASP A 184 -0.24 17.82 -13.62
C ASP A 184 0.61 18.68 -12.69
N GLY A 185 0.71 18.35 -11.40
CA GLY A 185 1.60 19.02 -10.47
C GLY A 185 3.07 18.62 -10.64
N GLU A 186 3.98 19.53 -10.37
CA GLU A 186 5.42 19.36 -10.61
C GLU A 186 6.02 18.24 -9.76
N HIS A 187 5.62 18.16 -8.48
CA HIS A 187 6.18 17.19 -7.53
C HIS A 187 5.24 15.99 -7.26
N CYS A 188 4.20 15.81 -8.08
CA CYS A 188 3.41 14.59 -8.03
C CYS A 188 4.23 13.41 -8.55
N ALA A 189 4.59 12.47 -7.67
CA ALA A 189 5.50 11.38 -7.99
C ALA A 189 4.82 10.00 -8.09
N ALA A 190 3.62 9.85 -7.52
CA ALA A 190 2.97 8.55 -7.44
C ALA A 190 1.45 8.67 -7.50
N VAL A 191 0.82 7.59 -7.96
CA VAL A 191 -0.59 7.30 -7.71
C VAL A 191 -0.69 5.97 -6.98
N GLN A 192 -1.53 5.92 -5.94
CA GLN A 192 -1.80 4.67 -5.24
C GLN A 192 -3.18 4.13 -5.63
N HIS A 193 -3.22 2.90 -6.14
CA HIS A 193 -4.46 2.29 -6.61
C HIS A 193 -4.51 0.79 -6.29
N ALA A 194 -5.70 0.20 -6.35
CA ALA A 194 -5.88 -1.24 -6.24
C ALA A 194 -5.44 -1.92 -7.55
N CYS A 195 -4.70 -3.00 -7.42
CA CYS A 195 -4.42 -3.92 -8.51
C CYS A 195 -3.89 -5.24 -7.95
N ASN A 196 -4.35 -6.35 -8.49
CA ASN A 196 -3.82 -7.68 -8.20
C ASN A 196 -4.23 -8.67 -9.31
N VAL A 197 -3.77 -9.90 -9.24
CA VAL A 197 -4.05 -10.95 -10.24
C VAL A 197 -5.55 -11.15 -10.51
N LEU A 198 -6.40 -10.94 -9.50
CA LEU A 198 -7.85 -11.17 -9.60
C LEU A 198 -8.59 -9.95 -10.17
N GLU A 199 -8.04 -8.76 -9.96
CA GLU A 199 -8.60 -7.47 -10.38
C GLU A 199 -7.50 -6.58 -10.94
N ASP A 200 -7.39 -6.58 -12.27
CA ASP A 200 -6.40 -5.78 -13.01
C ASP A 200 -6.87 -4.31 -13.12
N ALA A 201 -5.91 -3.39 -13.25
CA ALA A 201 -6.16 -1.95 -13.36
C ALA A 201 -5.42 -1.31 -14.56
N PRO A 202 -5.70 -1.74 -15.81
CA PRO A 202 -4.93 -1.29 -16.97
C PRO A 202 -4.96 0.23 -17.18
N GLY A 203 -6.07 0.91 -16.87
CA GLY A 203 -6.18 2.36 -16.98
C GLY A 203 -5.20 3.09 -16.07
N MET A 204 -5.06 2.65 -14.81
CA MET A 204 -4.13 3.24 -13.84
C MET A 204 -2.67 2.91 -14.17
N LEU A 205 -2.40 1.68 -14.61
CA LEU A 205 -1.05 1.27 -15.03
C LEU A 205 -0.58 2.08 -16.24
N ASN A 206 -1.44 2.25 -17.26
CA ASN A 206 -1.14 3.04 -18.44
C ASN A 206 -0.89 4.52 -18.10
N LEU A 207 -1.76 5.13 -17.28
CA LEU A 207 -1.56 6.51 -16.80
C LEU A 207 -0.21 6.67 -16.10
N SER A 208 0.15 5.72 -15.23
CA SER A 208 1.43 5.75 -14.52
C SER A 208 2.63 5.69 -15.46
N GLU A 209 2.57 4.86 -16.51
CA GLU A 209 3.62 4.79 -17.55
C GLU A 209 3.69 6.11 -18.36
N GLU A 210 2.55 6.61 -18.84
CA GLU A 210 2.46 7.82 -19.65
C GLU A 210 2.95 9.08 -18.91
N ARG A 211 2.61 9.18 -17.63
CA ARG A 211 2.96 10.34 -16.79
C ARG A 211 4.27 10.17 -16.03
N GLY A 212 4.89 9.02 -16.13
CA GLY A 212 6.14 8.73 -15.44
C GLY A 212 5.99 8.58 -13.91
N LEU A 213 4.80 8.23 -13.39
CA LEU A 213 4.54 8.09 -11.96
C LEU A 213 4.93 6.71 -11.44
N PHE A 214 5.22 6.60 -10.15
CA PHE A 214 5.17 5.30 -9.46
C PHE A 214 3.71 4.84 -9.34
N SER A 215 3.46 3.61 -9.76
CA SER A 215 2.21 2.91 -9.52
C SER A 215 2.33 2.18 -8.18
N VAL A 216 1.97 2.85 -7.09
CA VAL A 216 1.96 2.24 -5.76
C VAL A 216 0.72 1.36 -5.65
N ILE A 217 0.91 0.04 -5.53
CA ILE A 217 -0.19 -0.91 -5.66
C ILE A 217 -0.62 -1.39 -4.28
N ARG A 218 -1.79 -0.92 -3.83
CA ARG A 218 -2.48 -1.43 -2.63
C ARG A 218 -3.22 -2.73 -2.94
N SER A 219 -3.47 -3.53 -1.92
CA SER A 219 -4.13 -4.84 -2.01
C SER A 219 -3.48 -5.82 -3.02
N PRO A 220 -2.14 -5.86 -3.16
CA PRO A 220 -1.47 -6.69 -4.16
C PRO A 220 -1.71 -8.19 -3.93
N LEU A 221 -2.07 -8.58 -2.70
CA LEU A 221 -2.38 -9.94 -2.29
C LEU A 221 -3.88 -10.16 -2.00
N ALA A 222 -4.77 -9.31 -2.55
CA ALA A 222 -6.23 -9.38 -2.36
C ALA A 222 -6.62 -9.60 -0.88
N MET A 223 -6.11 -8.73 0.02
CA MET A 223 -6.35 -8.78 1.46
C MET A 223 -6.01 -10.15 2.10
N GLY A 224 -4.99 -10.83 1.56
CA GLY A 224 -4.51 -12.12 2.03
C GLY A 224 -5.08 -13.34 1.30
N LEU A 225 -5.98 -13.17 0.33
CA LEU A 225 -6.52 -14.29 -0.45
C LEU A 225 -5.42 -14.95 -1.31
N LEU A 226 -4.49 -14.17 -1.82
CA LEU A 226 -3.35 -14.62 -2.66
C LEU A 226 -2.11 -15.03 -1.84
N THR A 227 -2.23 -15.25 -0.53
CA THR A 227 -1.09 -15.77 0.28
C THR A 227 -1.08 -17.28 0.37
N GLY A 228 -2.18 -17.96 0.07
CA GLY A 228 -2.32 -19.40 0.27
C GLY A 228 -2.39 -19.85 1.75
N ALA A 229 -2.23 -18.93 2.68
CA ALA A 229 -2.16 -19.23 4.11
C ALA A 229 -3.53 -19.43 4.78
N ARG A 230 -4.64 -19.24 4.05
CA ARG A 230 -5.98 -19.37 4.61
C ARG A 230 -6.59 -20.73 4.31
N ASP A 231 -6.94 -21.42 5.37
CA ASP A 231 -7.91 -22.51 5.32
C ASP A 231 -9.27 -21.92 4.85
N PRO A 232 -9.86 -22.42 3.75
CA PRO A 232 -11.14 -21.94 3.24
C PRO A 232 -12.29 -21.96 4.27
N GLY A 233 -12.20 -22.80 5.29
CA GLY A 233 -13.19 -22.90 6.37
C GLY A 233 -12.95 -22.00 7.58
N ARG A 234 -11.80 -21.34 7.67
CA ARG A 234 -11.44 -20.53 8.85
C ARG A 234 -12.02 -19.14 8.78
N ARG A 235 -12.85 -18.78 9.77
CA ARG A 235 -13.38 -17.41 9.94
C ARG A 235 -12.28 -16.42 10.37
N ALA A 236 -12.47 -15.16 10.02
CA ALA A 236 -11.66 -14.08 10.57
C ALA A 236 -12.00 -13.86 12.06
N ALA A 237 -11.06 -13.32 12.83
CA ALA A 237 -11.33 -12.85 14.19
C ALA A 237 -12.33 -11.68 14.14
N ALA A 238 -13.09 -11.47 15.22
CA ALA A 238 -14.16 -10.48 15.25
C ALA A 238 -13.65 -9.02 15.07
N ASP A 239 -12.40 -8.78 15.47
CA ASP A 239 -11.69 -7.50 15.38
C ASP A 239 -10.94 -7.29 14.04
N ASP A 240 -11.03 -8.25 13.12
CA ASP A 240 -10.43 -8.18 11.77
C ASP A 240 -11.47 -7.61 10.79
N ILE A 241 -11.08 -6.63 9.98
CA ILE A 241 -11.96 -5.99 8.98
C ILE A 241 -12.68 -6.99 8.07
N ARG A 242 -12.07 -8.15 7.82
CA ARG A 242 -12.67 -9.20 6.99
C ARG A 242 -13.83 -9.92 7.69
N SER A 243 -13.96 -9.80 9.02
CA SER A 243 -15.08 -10.41 9.76
C SER A 243 -16.43 -9.80 9.41
N THR A 244 -16.43 -8.49 9.14
CA THR A 244 -17.58 -7.71 8.69
C THR A 244 -17.15 -6.88 7.48
N PRO A 245 -16.97 -7.52 6.29
CA PRO A 245 -16.35 -6.87 5.16
C PRO A 245 -17.23 -5.72 4.66
N PRO A 246 -16.67 -4.51 4.50
CA PRO A 246 -17.37 -3.40 3.86
C PRO A 246 -17.63 -3.72 2.37
N ALA A 247 -18.55 -3.00 1.74
CA ALA A 247 -19.03 -3.28 0.38
C ALA A 247 -17.90 -3.35 -0.67
N TRP A 248 -16.82 -2.57 -0.49
CA TRP A 248 -15.67 -2.58 -1.39
C TRP A 248 -14.77 -3.82 -1.23
N LEU A 249 -14.93 -4.60 -0.13
CA LEU A 249 -14.14 -5.82 0.13
C LEU A 249 -14.87 -7.07 -0.35
N SER A 250 -15.10 -7.16 -1.64
CA SER A 250 -15.88 -8.22 -2.29
C SER A 250 -15.23 -9.62 -2.25
N TRP A 251 -13.95 -9.70 -1.89
CA TRP A 251 -13.21 -10.97 -1.83
C TRP A 251 -13.65 -11.89 -0.69
N TYR A 252 -14.37 -11.34 0.30
CA TYR A 252 -14.79 -12.05 1.49
C TYR A 252 -16.29 -11.90 1.74
N GLU A 253 -16.90 -12.98 2.23
CA GLU A 253 -18.25 -13.00 2.78
C GLU A 253 -18.22 -12.71 4.29
N GLN A 254 -19.40 -12.52 4.88
CA GLN A 254 -19.55 -12.30 6.32
C GLN A 254 -18.84 -13.41 7.14
N GLY A 255 -18.10 -12.98 8.16
CA GLY A 255 -17.21 -13.85 8.94
C GLY A 255 -15.83 -14.05 8.32
N GLY A 256 -15.49 -13.35 7.23
CA GLY A 256 -14.17 -13.37 6.62
C GLY A 256 -13.85 -14.66 5.88
N VAL A 257 -14.88 -15.37 5.45
CA VAL A 257 -14.72 -16.54 4.57
C VAL A 257 -14.47 -16.05 3.14
N PRO A 258 -13.49 -16.59 2.41
CA PRO A 258 -13.30 -16.24 1.01
C PRO A 258 -14.57 -16.52 0.19
N ALA A 259 -15.02 -15.54 -0.59
CA ALA A 259 -16.16 -15.73 -1.47
C ALA A 259 -15.82 -16.79 -2.54
N ARG A 260 -16.74 -17.72 -2.76
CA ARG A 260 -16.50 -18.96 -3.52
C ARG A 260 -15.93 -18.69 -4.93
N HIS A 261 -16.47 -17.70 -5.63
CA HIS A 261 -16.02 -17.37 -6.98
C HIS A 261 -14.57 -16.84 -7.01
N TRP A 262 -14.17 -16.04 -6.01
CA TRP A 262 -12.80 -15.56 -5.89
C TRP A 262 -11.83 -16.68 -5.51
N ALA A 263 -12.23 -17.56 -4.59
CA ALA A 263 -11.44 -18.74 -4.24
C ALA A 263 -11.20 -19.65 -5.46
N ALA A 264 -12.22 -19.85 -6.31
CA ALA A 264 -12.08 -20.62 -7.55
C ALA A 264 -11.10 -19.97 -8.55
N ARG A 265 -11.11 -18.63 -8.67
CA ARG A 265 -10.15 -17.90 -9.52
C ARG A 265 -8.71 -18.02 -9.00
N VAL A 266 -8.50 -18.00 -7.68
CA VAL A 266 -7.18 -18.25 -7.08
C VAL A 266 -6.69 -19.65 -7.42
N GLU A 267 -7.54 -20.66 -7.28
CA GLU A 267 -7.15 -22.03 -7.63
C GLU A 267 -6.82 -22.20 -9.12
N ALA A 268 -7.56 -21.54 -10.01
CA ALA A 268 -7.30 -21.58 -11.44
C ALA A 268 -5.88 -21.09 -11.82
N VAL A 269 -5.36 -20.08 -11.14
CA VAL A 269 -4.03 -19.51 -11.43
C VAL A 269 -2.92 -20.03 -10.52
N ARG A 270 -3.23 -20.83 -9.52
CA ARG A 270 -2.28 -21.29 -8.50
C ARG A 270 -1.04 -21.93 -9.11
N GLU A 271 -1.21 -22.88 -10.03
CA GLU A 271 -0.10 -23.62 -10.64
C GLU A 271 0.88 -22.67 -11.36
N VAL A 272 0.36 -21.73 -12.12
CA VAL A 272 1.18 -20.74 -12.84
C VAL A 272 1.92 -19.82 -11.88
N LEU A 273 1.25 -19.32 -10.84
CA LEU A 273 1.85 -18.40 -9.88
C LEU A 273 2.90 -19.08 -9.00
N THR A 274 2.74 -20.36 -8.69
CA THR A 274 3.70 -21.11 -7.85
C THR A 274 4.81 -21.80 -8.65
N ALA A 275 4.80 -21.70 -9.96
CA ALA A 275 5.86 -22.20 -10.80
C ALA A 275 7.23 -21.61 -10.42
N ASP A 276 8.30 -22.31 -10.76
CA ASP A 276 9.69 -21.88 -10.53
C ASP A 276 10.04 -21.71 -9.04
N GLY A 277 9.36 -22.45 -8.14
CA GLY A 277 9.62 -22.46 -6.71
C GLY A 277 9.11 -21.23 -5.94
N ARG A 278 8.21 -20.45 -6.51
CA ARG A 278 7.55 -19.31 -5.84
C ARG A 278 6.48 -19.80 -4.86
N THR A 279 6.24 -19.03 -3.80
CA THR A 279 4.96 -19.11 -3.08
C THR A 279 3.87 -18.41 -3.89
N LEU A 280 2.60 -18.62 -3.54
CA LEU A 280 1.48 -17.95 -4.20
C LEU A 280 1.59 -16.42 -4.09
N ALA A 281 1.98 -15.91 -2.91
CA ALA A 281 2.23 -14.48 -2.69
C ALA A 281 3.34 -13.95 -3.60
N GLN A 282 4.46 -14.68 -3.72
CA GLN A 282 5.58 -14.29 -4.56
C GLN A 282 5.19 -14.28 -6.04
N GLY A 283 4.39 -15.25 -6.49
CA GLY A 283 3.86 -15.27 -7.86
C GLY A 283 2.92 -14.12 -8.15
N ALA A 284 2.03 -13.77 -7.20
CA ALA A 284 1.15 -12.62 -7.33
C ALA A 284 1.92 -11.29 -7.42
N LEU A 285 2.98 -11.10 -6.63
CA LEU A 285 3.88 -9.95 -6.75
C LEU A 285 4.64 -9.96 -8.09
N GLY A 286 5.09 -11.12 -8.54
CA GLY A 286 5.74 -11.30 -9.85
C GLY A 286 4.83 -10.96 -11.03
N TRP A 287 3.52 -11.22 -10.91
CA TRP A 287 2.54 -10.82 -11.89
C TRP A 287 2.46 -9.29 -12.02
N LEU A 288 2.40 -8.56 -10.91
CA LEU A 288 2.34 -7.09 -10.90
C LEU A 288 3.56 -6.47 -11.60
N TRP A 289 4.76 -7.00 -11.35
CA TRP A 289 5.97 -6.53 -12.03
C TRP A 289 6.00 -6.87 -13.52
N ALA A 290 5.30 -7.94 -13.94
CA ALA A 290 5.13 -8.26 -15.36
C ALA A 290 4.10 -7.34 -16.05
N ARG A 291 3.13 -6.77 -15.29
CA ARG A 291 2.12 -5.83 -15.80
C ARG A 291 2.69 -4.44 -16.06
N SER A 292 3.56 -3.93 -15.18
CA SER A 292 4.16 -2.61 -15.33
C SER A 292 5.55 -2.51 -14.75
N GLY A 293 6.43 -1.89 -15.51
CA GLY A 293 7.74 -1.49 -15.06
C GLY A 293 7.71 -0.48 -13.91
N ARG A 294 6.61 0.22 -13.67
CA ARG A 294 6.45 1.23 -12.62
C ARG A 294 5.72 0.73 -11.38
N ALA A 295 5.30 -0.54 -11.37
CA ALA A 295 4.61 -1.15 -10.26
C ALA A 295 5.48 -1.23 -9.00
N VAL A 296 4.99 -0.69 -7.90
CA VAL A 296 5.54 -0.80 -6.54
C VAL A 296 4.46 -1.43 -5.66
N PRO A 297 4.31 -2.75 -5.67
CA PRO A 297 3.36 -3.40 -4.78
C PRO A 297 3.75 -3.19 -3.31
N ILE A 298 2.74 -2.97 -2.45
CA ILE A 298 2.88 -2.76 -1.02
C ILE A 298 2.11 -3.83 -0.23
N PRO A 299 2.54 -5.12 -0.26
CA PRO A 299 1.91 -6.14 0.55
C PRO A 299 1.95 -5.80 2.03
N GLY A 300 0.85 -6.11 2.73
CA GLY A 300 0.78 -5.99 4.19
C GLY A 300 1.62 -7.06 4.88
N PHE A 301 2.04 -6.77 6.11
CA PHE A 301 2.78 -7.69 6.97
C PHE A 301 2.53 -7.35 8.44
N ARG A 302 2.75 -8.31 9.34
CA ARG A 302 2.72 -8.16 10.81
C ARG A 302 3.85 -8.87 11.49
N THR A 303 4.50 -9.83 10.81
CA THR A 303 5.55 -10.68 11.38
C THR A 303 6.80 -10.66 10.52
N VAL A 304 7.94 -10.99 11.15
CA VAL A 304 9.22 -11.14 10.45
C VAL A 304 9.12 -12.15 9.32
N ALA A 305 8.44 -13.28 9.54
CA ALA A 305 8.29 -14.32 8.52
C ALA A 305 7.53 -13.81 7.28
N GLN A 306 6.48 -13.00 7.46
CA GLN A 306 5.76 -12.39 6.34
C GLN A 306 6.63 -11.37 5.60
N ALA A 307 7.42 -10.58 6.32
CA ALA A 307 8.36 -9.64 5.71
C ALA A 307 9.40 -10.38 4.86
N GLU A 308 9.96 -11.46 5.37
CA GLU A 308 10.92 -12.32 4.65
C GLU A 308 10.31 -12.96 3.40
N GLU A 309 9.10 -13.53 3.51
CA GLU A 309 8.40 -14.15 2.39
C GLU A 309 8.13 -13.14 1.27
N ASN A 310 7.59 -11.97 1.62
CA ASN A 310 7.30 -10.91 0.65
C ASN A 310 8.59 -10.38 0.00
N ALA A 311 9.65 -10.12 0.78
CA ALA A 311 10.92 -9.64 0.27
C ALA A 311 11.61 -10.66 -0.65
N ALA A 312 11.49 -11.96 -0.36
CA ALA A 312 12.05 -13.02 -1.18
C ALA A 312 11.47 -13.06 -2.60
N ALA A 313 10.27 -12.48 -2.83
CA ALA A 313 9.72 -12.32 -4.18
C ALA A 313 10.68 -11.58 -5.13
N LEU A 314 11.49 -10.65 -4.61
CA LEU A 314 12.49 -9.91 -5.39
C LEU A 314 13.55 -10.81 -6.04
N THR A 315 13.81 -11.98 -5.48
CA THR A 315 14.78 -12.94 -6.04
C THR A 315 14.24 -13.66 -7.29
N HIS A 316 12.91 -13.81 -7.37
CA HIS A 316 12.24 -14.42 -8.51
C HIS A 316 11.98 -13.43 -9.66
N GLY A 317 11.71 -12.16 -9.35
CA GLY A 317 11.37 -11.12 -10.32
C GLY A 317 9.99 -11.31 -10.98
N PRO A 318 9.74 -10.63 -12.13
CA PRO A 318 8.45 -10.68 -12.82
C PRO A 318 8.15 -12.07 -13.40
N LEU A 319 6.85 -12.36 -13.58
CA LEU A 319 6.42 -13.51 -14.38
C LEU A 319 6.93 -13.39 -15.82
N ARG A 320 7.20 -14.54 -16.45
CA ARG A 320 7.53 -14.59 -17.87
C ARG A 320 6.32 -14.23 -18.73
N PRO A 321 6.50 -13.68 -19.96
CA PRO A 321 5.38 -13.33 -20.83
C PRO A 321 4.38 -14.48 -21.03
N ALA A 322 4.84 -15.70 -21.24
CA ALA A 322 3.97 -16.88 -21.41
C ALA A 322 3.12 -17.16 -20.15
N GLN A 323 3.69 -16.97 -18.93
CA GLN A 323 2.93 -17.12 -17.69
C GLN A 323 1.87 -16.02 -17.53
N LEU A 324 2.17 -14.80 -17.96
CA LEU A 324 1.22 -13.69 -17.95
C LEU A 324 0.03 -13.96 -18.89
N GLU A 325 0.30 -14.46 -20.10
CA GLU A 325 -0.72 -14.86 -21.07
C GLU A 325 -1.59 -16.02 -20.54
N GLU A 326 -0.96 -17.02 -19.92
CA GLU A 326 -1.68 -18.15 -19.32
C GLU A 326 -2.59 -17.71 -18.16
N VAL A 327 -2.12 -16.82 -17.25
CA VAL A 327 -2.97 -16.24 -16.21
C VAL A 327 -4.16 -15.50 -16.82
N ALA A 328 -3.95 -14.71 -17.87
CA ALA A 328 -5.03 -13.99 -18.54
C ALA A 328 -6.07 -14.95 -19.14
N ALA A 329 -5.62 -16.05 -19.79
CA ALA A 329 -6.51 -17.07 -20.34
C ALA A 329 -7.31 -17.83 -19.28
N LEU A 330 -6.72 -18.12 -18.12
CA LEU A 330 -7.39 -18.83 -17.01
C LEU A 330 -8.42 -17.97 -16.28
N LEU A 331 -8.28 -16.64 -16.34
CA LEU A 331 -9.17 -15.69 -15.67
C LEU A 331 -10.21 -15.05 -16.61
N ALA A 332 -10.14 -15.30 -17.93
CA ALA A 332 -11.13 -14.84 -18.90
C ALA A 332 -12.47 -15.56 -18.69
#